data_ae0ba5054dd8687f493616c82a72b6b6
#
_entry.id   ae0ba5054dd8687f493616c82a72b6b6
#
_cell.length_a   1.000
_cell.length_b   1.000
_cell.length_c   1.000
_cell.angle_alpha   90.00
_cell.angle_beta   90.00
_cell.angle_gamma   90.00
#
_symmetry.space_group_name_H-M   'P 1'
#
loop_
_entity.id
_entity.type
_entity.pdbx_description
1 polymer ?
#
loop_
_entity_poly.entity_id
_entity_poly.type
_entity_poly.pdbx_seq_one_letter_code
_entity_poly.pdbx_strand_id
1 'polypeptide(L)'
;MHVLLTRPLEDSLDLIKRFKDKDITVSHLPLIKINKLDYPKLKSSEYNVIVFTSSNAIRNLDTKDFNKNTLCFCVGDATEKTAKQKGFHNTFSAGGNVRNLRELILQNLEKKTEKILYVSGELVSYDLD
;
A
#
# COMPACT_ATOMS: atom_id res chain seq x y z
N MET A 1 -7.16 29.46 8.42
CA MET A 1 -6.69 28.15 8.92
C MET A 1 -5.41 27.80 8.20
N HIS A 2 -4.43 27.33 8.94
CA HIS A 2 -3.13 26.90 8.43
C HIS A 2 -2.89 25.46 8.85
N VAL A 3 -2.60 24.58 7.90
CA VAL A 3 -2.37 23.14 8.11
C VAL A 3 -0.90 22.82 7.88
N LEU A 4 -0.29 22.11 8.81
CA LEU A 4 1.07 21.55 8.66
C LEU A 4 0.96 20.06 8.35
N LEU A 5 1.51 19.63 7.20
CA LEU A 5 1.61 18.23 6.81
C LEU A 5 3.03 17.73 7.01
N THR A 6 3.16 16.60 7.70
CA THR A 6 4.46 16.03 8.12
C THR A 6 4.79 14.69 7.46
N ARG A 7 3.89 14.14 6.69
CA ARG A 7 4.11 12.90 5.91
C ARG A 7 4.98 13.16 4.68
N PRO A 8 5.57 12.12 4.07
CA PRO A 8 6.27 12.25 2.80
C PRO A 8 5.40 12.95 1.75
N LEU A 9 6.04 13.68 0.83
CA LEU A 9 5.35 14.49 -0.18
C LEU A 9 4.33 13.66 -0.99
N GLU A 10 4.74 12.49 -1.43
CA GLU A 10 3.89 11.60 -2.25
C GLU A 10 2.59 11.20 -1.54
N ASP A 11 2.64 11.03 -0.22
CA ASP A 11 1.47 10.72 0.61
C ASP A 11 0.63 11.96 0.95
N SER A 12 1.16 13.16 0.70
CA SER A 12 0.54 14.44 1.07
C SER A 12 -0.08 15.19 -0.12
N LEU A 13 0.28 14.85 -1.36
CA LEU A 13 -0.10 15.61 -2.56
C LEU A 13 -1.62 15.79 -2.71
N ASP A 14 -2.40 14.74 -2.49
CA ASP A 14 -3.87 14.82 -2.59
C ASP A 14 -4.48 15.74 -1.52
N LEU A 15 -3.98 15.65 -0.29
CA LEU A 15 -4.41 16.54 0.80
C LEU A 15 -4.02 17.98 0.55
N ILE A 16 -2.80 18.24 0.05
CA ILE A 16 -2.35 19.58 -0.30
C ILE A 16 -3.30 20.20 -1.33
N LYS A 17 -3.65 19.45 -2.37
CA LYS A 17 -4.58 19.90 -3.39
C LYS A 17 -5.96 20.24 -2.80
N ARG A 18 -6.54 19.31 -2.04
CA ARG A 18 -7.86 19.47 -1.41
C ARG A 18 -7.93 20.66 -0.47
N PHE A 19 -6.87 20.94 0.28
CA PHE A 19 -6.82 22.10 1.17
C PHE A 19 -6.69 23.41 0.38
N LYS A 20 -5.87 23.42 -0.68
CA LYS A 20 -5.76 24.59 -1.58
C LYS A 20 -7.08 24.91 -2.28
N ASP A 21 -7.82 23.89 -2.72
CA ASP A 21 -9.14 24.05 -3.35
C ASP A 21 -10.18 24.66 -2.38
N LYS A 22 -9.89 24.68 -1.09
CA LYS A 22 -10.72 25.28 -0.02
C LYS A 22 -10.11 26.56 0.57
N ASP A 23 -9.14 27.16 -0.11
CA ASP A 23 -8.41 28.36 0.36
C ASP A 23 -7.73 28.17 1.75
N ILE A 24 -7.37 26.95 2.09
CA ILE A 24 -6.64 26.63 3.33
C ILE A 24 -5.15 26.69 3.04
N THR A 25 -4.43 27.48 3.84
CA THR A 25 -2.96 27.57 3.76
C THR A 25 -2.32 26.26 4.23
N VAL A 26 -1.39 25.72 3.45
CA VAL A 26 -0.69 24.47 3.77
C VAL A 26 0.81 24.70 3.79
N SER A 27 1.45 24.28 4.87
CA SER A 27 2.91 24.07 4.95
C SER A 27 3.21 22.56 4.94
N HIS A 28 4.27 22.18 4.22
CA HIS A 28 4.72 20.81 4.16
C HIS A 28 6.12 20.70 4.76
N LEU A 29 6.25 19.93 5.83
CA LEU A 29 7.49 19.61 6.52
C LEU A 29 7.57 18.09 6.73
N PRO A 30 8.15 17.33 5.80
CA PRO A 30 8.26 15.88 5.95
C PRO A 30 9.21 15.53 7.10
N LEU A 31 8.70 14.81 8.09
CA LEU A 31 9.48 14.33 9.24
C LEU A 31 9.91 12.86 9.07
N ILE A 32 9.42 12.19 8.02
CA ILE A 32 9.71 10.79 7.71
C ILE A 32 10.27 10.73 6.30
N LYS A 33 11.37 10.01 6.14
CA LYS A 33 11.96 9.67 4.85
C LYS A 33 11.78 8.17 4.60
N ILE A 34 11.25 7.82 3.45
CA ILE A 34 11.11 6.42 3.03
C ILE A 34 12.30 6.06 2.15
N ASN A 35 13.05 5.05 2.55
CA ASN A 35 14.15 4.49 1.79
C ASN A 35 13.78 3.09 1.31
N LYS A 36 14.12 2.78 0.06
CA LYS A 36 14.01 1.42 -0.45
C LYS A 36 15.02 0.52 0.26
N LEU A 37 14.55 -0.61 0.75
CA LEU A 37 15.41 -1.67 1.26
C LEU A 37 15.80 -2.62 0.14
N ASP A 38 16.99 -3.19 0.23
CA ASP A 38 17.38 -4.31 -0.62
C ASP A 38 16.63 -5.56 -0.17
N TYR A 39 16.11 -6.30 -1.12
CA TYR A 39 15.44 -7.58 -0.88
C TYR A 39 15.84 -8.61 -1.94
N PRO A 40 15.77 -9.91 -1.62
CA PRO A 40 16.09 -10.98 -2.56
C PRO A 40 15.23 -10.88 -3.82
N LYS A 41 15.76 -11.30 -4.97
CA LYS A 41 14.98 -11.36 -6.20
C LYS A 41 13.77 -12.28 -6.00
N LEU A 42 12.59 -11.72 -6.14
CA LEU A 42 11.34 -12.46 -6.01
C LEU A 42 11.02 -13.20 -7.31
N LYS A 43 10.59 -14.44 -7.17
CA LYS A 43 9.97 -15.18 -8.29
C LYS A 43 8.47 -14.89 -8.23
N SER A 44 8.05 -13.88 -8.95
CA SER A 44 6.66 -13.37 -8.93
C SER A 44 5.61 -14.45 -9.23
N SER A 45 5.97 -15.43 -10.07
CA SER A 45 5.10 -16.57 -10.40
C SER A 45 4.80 -17.53 -9.24
N GLU A 46 5.55 -17.44 -8.14
CA GLU A 46 5.30 -18.29 -6.97
C GLU A 46 4.17 -17.77 -6.07
N TYR A 47 3.74 -16.51 -6.25
CA TYR A 47 2.75 -15.88 -5.40
C TYR A 47 1.40 -15.73 -6.11
N ASN A 48 0.36 -16.22 -5.46
CA ASN A 48 -1.03 -16.11 -5.94
C ASN A 48 -1.71 -14.85 -5.42
N VAL A 49 -1.23 -14.35 -4.30
CA VAL A 49 -1.81 -13.21 -3.58
C VAL A 49 -0.70 -12.28 -3.10
N ILE A 50 -0.96 -10.98 -3.16
CA ILE A 50 -0.08 -9.95 -2.60
C ILE A 50 -0.87 -9.14 -1.58
N VAL A 51 -0.24 -8.84 -0.45
CA VAL A 51 -0.81 -7.99 0.60
C VAL A 51 0.03 -6.74 0.75
N PHE A 52 -0.61 -5.59 0.62
CA PHE A 52 0.01 -4.27 0.77
C PHE A 52 -0.61 -3.50 1.93
N THR A 53 0.21 -3.16 2.91
CA THR A 53 -0.22 -2.33 4.05
C THR A 53 0.16 -0.86 3.92
N SER A 54 0.87 -0.50 2.85
CA SER A 54 1.31 0.87 2.60
C SER A 54 1.50 1.13 1.10
N SER A 55 1.13 2.33 0.66
CA SER A 55 1.46 2.80 -0.69
C SER A 55 2.98 2.86 -0.93
N ASN A 56 3.76 3.15 0.10
CA ASN A 56 5.22 3.17 0.02
C ASN A 56 5.81 1.79 -0.24
N ALA A 57 5.21 0.73 0.28
CA ALA A 57 5.61 -0.65 -0.02
C ALA A 57 5.46 -0.94 -1.52
N ILE A 58 4.35 -0.53 -2.12
CA ILE A 58 4.10 -0.70 -3.57
C ILE A 58 5.09 0.11 -4.40
N ARG A 59 5.37 1.36 -4.04
CA ARG A 59 6.30 2.23 -4.77
C ARG A 59 7.71 1.70 -4.79
N ASN A 60 8.12 1.00 -3.73
CA ASN A 60 9.47 0.44 -3.57
C ASN A 60 9.61 -1.02 -4.03
N LEU A 61 8.51 -1.68 -4.39
CA LEU A 61 8.52 -3.01 -4.98
C LEU A 61 8.75 -2.92 -6.50
N ASP A 62 9.65 -3.74 -7.02
CA ASP A 62 9.74 -3.95 -8.48
C ASP A 62 8.57 -4.85 -8.93
N THR A 63 7.64 -4.26 -9.63
CA THR A 63 6.40 -4.93 -10.05
C THR A 63 6.40 -5.39 -11.51
N LYS A 64 7.54 -5.26 -12.22
CA LYS A 64 7.61 -5.53 -13.67
C LYS A 64 7.25 -6.97 -14.02
N ASP A 65 7.76 -7.92 -13.25
CA ASP A 65 7.60 -9.35 -13.51
C ASP A 65 6.32 -9.92 -12.90
N PHE A 66 5.53 -9.13 -12.18
CA PHE A 66 4.28 -9.60 -11.59
C PHE A 66 3.14 -9.65 -12.60
N ASN A 67 2.36 -10.74 -12.55
CA ASN A 67 1.11 -10.81 -13.28
C ASN A 67 0.14 -9.74 -12.75
N LYS A 68 -0.33 -8.87 -13.62
CA LYS A 68 -1.20 -7.74 -13.24
C LYS A 68 -2.62 -8.17 -12.82
N ASN A 69 -2.98 -9.42 -13.07
CA ASN A 69 -4.21 -10.03 -12.56
C ASN A 69 -4.05 -10.72 -11.21
N THR A 70 -2.84 -10.72 -10.62
CA THR A 70 -2.61 -11.25 -9.28
C THR A 70 -3.53 -10.54 -8.28
N LEU A 71 -4.14 -11.32 -7.40
CA LEU A 71 -5.03 -10.82 -6.36
C LEU A 71 -4.25 -9.97 -5.35
N CYS A 72 -4.65 -8.72 -5.17
CA CYS A 72 -4.01 -7.79 -4.25
C CYS A 72 -4.97 -7.33 -3.16
N PHE A 73 -4.62 -7.56 -1.92
CA PHE A 73 -5.32 -6.99 -0.77
C PHE A 73 -4.57 -5.77 -0.26
N CYS A 74 -5.29 -4.66 -0.12
CA CYS A 74 -4.76 -3.37 0.31
C CYS A 74 -5.41 -2.95 1.62
N VAL A 75 -4.63 -2.39 2.54
CA VAL A 75 -5.15 -1.95 3.84
C VAL A 75 -6.22 -0.86 3.69
N GLY A 76 -6.08 0.02 2.73
CA GLY A 76 -7.01 1.12 2.50
C GLY A 76 -7.02 1.62 1.06
N ASP A 77 -7.93 2.56 0.79
CA ASP A 77 -8.22 3.06 -0.55
C ASP A 77 -7.03 3.76 -1.21
N ALA A 78 -6.22 4.49 -0.44
CA ALA A 78 -5.01 5.13 -0.96
C ALA A 78 -3.97 4.10 -1.44
N THR A 79 -3.82 3.01 -0.70
CA THR A 79 -2.93 1.89 -1.07
C THR A 79 -3.47 1.16 -2.29
N GLU A 80 -4.77 0.91 -2.36
CA GLU A 80 -5.42 0.31 -3.53
C GLU A 80 -5.26 1.16 -4.79
N LYS A 81 -5.45 2.48 -4.68
CA LYS A 81 -5.22 3.42 -5.77
C LYS A 81 -3.79 3.33 -6.31
N THR A 82 -2.80 3.23 -5.42
CA THR A 82 -1.39 3.07 -5.81
C THR A 82 -1.16 1.72 -6.51
N ALA A 83 -1.78 0.64 -6.05
CA ALA A 83 -1.70 -0.67 -6.70
C ALA A 83 -2.27 -0.62 -8.12
N LYS A 84 -3.43 0.01 -8.32
CA LYS A 84 -4.03 0.23 -9.64
C LYS A 84 -3.13 1.06 -10.56
N GLN A 85 -2.48 2.09 -10.05
CA GLN A 85 -1.52 2.91 -10.80
C GLN A 85 -0.28 2.11 -11.25
N LYS A 86 0.11 1.08 -10.51
CA LYS A 86 1.15 0.12 -10.88
C LYS A 86 0.68 -0.98 -11.84
N GLY A 87 -0.59 -0.93 -12.24
CA GLY A 87 -1.19 -1.80 -13.25
C GLY A 87 -1.90 -3.03 -12.71
N PHE A 88 -1.99 -3.23 -11.39
CA PHE A 88 -2.77 -4.33 -10.83
C PHE A 88 -4.27 -4.09 -11.04
N HIS A 89 -4.96 -5.09 -11.57
CA HIS A 89 -6.38 -4.99 -11.93
C HIS A 89 -7.31 -5.66 -10.91
N ASN A 90 -6.79 -6.63 -10.14
CA ASN A 90 -7.57 -7.42 -9.20
C ASN A 90 -7.24 -6.99 -7.77
N THR A 91 -7.78 -5.86 -7.34
CA THR A 91 -7.44 -5.19 -6.08
C THR A 91 -8.65 -5.03 -5.18
N PHE A 92 -8.45 -5.21 -3.87
CA PHE A 92 -9.47 -5.03 -2.84
C PHE A 92 -8.92 -4.18 -1.70
N SER A 93 -9.72 -3.22 -1.22
CA SER A 93 -9.41 -2.37 -0.07
C SER A 93 -10.15 -2.84 1.17
N ALA A 94 -9.44 -2.86 2.30
CA ALA A 94 -10.01 -3.16 3.62
C ALA A 94 -10.52 -1.92 4.38
N GLY A 95 -10.59 -0.75 3.73
CA GLY A 95 -11.11 0.48 4.32
C GLY A 95 -10.21 1.16 5.34
N GLY A 96 -8.90 0.82 5.39
CA GLY A 96 -7.90 1.50 6.23
C GLY A 96 -7.63 0.83 7.59
N ASN A 97 -8.22 -0.34 7.86
CA ASN A 97 -8.05 -1.07 9.11
C ASN A 97 -7.39 -2.43 8.88
N VAL A 98 -6.28 -2.70 9.59
CA VAL A 98 -5.52 -3.95 9.47
C VAL A 98 -6.35 -5.17 9.90
N ARG A 99 -7.22 -5.04 10.90
CA ARG A 99 -8.12 -6.14 11.30
C ARG A 99 -9.09 -6.51 10.19
N ASN A 100 -9.67 -5.51 9.54
CA ASN A 100 -10.53 -5.73 8.38
C ASN A 100 -9.76 -6.35 7.21
N LEU A 101 -8.48 -5.98 7.03
CA LEU A 101 -7.61 -6.58 6.03
C LEU A 101 -7.44 -8.09 6.28
N ARG A 102 -7.17 -8.48 7.52
CA ARG A 102 -7.07 -9.91 7.89
C ARG A 102 -8.35 -10.67 7.59
N GLU A 103 -9.50 -10.12 7.99
CA GLU A 103 -10.81 -10.73 7.72
C GLU A 103 -11.07 -10.86 6.22
N LEU A 104 -10.77 -9.81 5.45
CA LEU A 104 -10.92 -9.80 3.99
C LEU A 104 -10.08 -10.89 3.33
N ILE A 105 -8.83 -11.06 3.77
CA ILE A 105 -7.93 -12.12 3.27
C ILE A 105 -8.52 -13.49 3.58
N LEU A 106 -8.91 -13.74 4.83
CA LEU A 106 -9.45 -15.04 5.27
C LEU A 106 -10.75 -15.42 4.54
N GLN A 107 -11.60 -14.45 4.23
CA GLN A 107 -12.86 -14.68 3.50
C GLN A 107 -12.65 -15.00 2.01
N ASN A 108 -11.55 -14.54 1.42
CA ASN A 108 -11.30 -14.65 -0.02
C ASN A 108 -10.23 -15.69 -0.39
N LEU A 109 -9.53 -16.28 0.57
CA LEU A 109 -8.63 -17.39 0.32
C LEU A 109 -9.39 -18.71 0.27
N GLU A 110 -9.50 -19.27 -0.92
CA GLU A 110 -10.19 -20.55 -1.13
C GLU A 110 -9.34 -21.76 -0.72
N LYS A 111 -8.02 -21.63 -0.69
CA LYS A 111 -7.10 -22.75 -0.43
C LYS A 111 -6.01 -22.35 0.58
N LYS A 112 -5.81 -23.18 1.60
CA LYS A 112 -4.70 -23.04 2.57
C LYS A 112 -3.30 -23.16 1.95
N THR A 113 -3.19 -23.52 0.67
CA THR A 113 -1.92 -23.73 -0.05
C THR A 113 -1.51 -22.53 -0.89
N GLU A 114 -2.24 -21.42 -0.86
CA GLU A 114 -1.87 -20.22 -1.60
C GLU A 114 -0.65 -19.54 -0.98
N LYS A 115 0.34 -19.24 -1.81
CA LYS A 115 1.50 -18.46 -1.38
C LYS A 115 1.16 -16.99 -1.42
N ILE A 116 1.25 -16.35 -0.27
CA ILE A 116 1.00 -14.93 -0.06
C ILE A 116 2.32 -14.19 0.02
N LEU A 117 2.46 -13.11 -0.75
CA LEU A 117 3.53 -12.16 -0.58
C LEU A 117 3.03 -10.98 0.27
N TYR A 118 3.57 -10.86 1.46
CA TYR A 118 3.33 -9.69 2.31
C TYR A 118 4.45 -8.66 2.12
N VAL A 119 4.10 -7.47 1.68
CA VAL A 119 5.05 -6.38 1.42
C VAL A 119 4.87 -5.29 2.47
N SER A 120 5.88 -5.11 3.31
CA SER A 120 5.86 -4.17 4.44
C SER A 120 7.15 -3.39 4.55
N GLY A 121 7.21 -2.45 5.49
CA GLY A 121 8.45 -1.85 5.96
C GLY A 121 9.25 -2.82 6.85
N GLU A 122 10.48 -2.45 7.19
CA GLU A 122 11.34 -3.20 8.11
C GLU A 122 10.72 -3.30 9.51
N LEU A 123 10.09 -2.21 9.96
CA LEU A 123 9.32 -2.18 11.20
C LEU A 123 7.84 -2.25 10.86
N VAL A 124 7.13 -3.20 11.44
CA VAL A 124 5.68 -3.36 11.32
C VAL A 124 5.00 -3.03 12.64
N SER A 125 3.87 -2.31 12.55
CA SER A 125 3.09 -1.92 13.73
C SER A 125 2.09 -3.00 14.16
N TYR A 126 1.81 -3.97 13.28
CA TYR A 126 0.88 -5.06 13.51
C TYR A 126 1.30 -6.27 12.70
N ASP A 127 1.33 -7.43 13.34
CA ASP A 127 1.62 -8.71 12.71
C ASP A 127 0.31 -9.32 12.18
N LEU A 128 0.34 -9.83 10.95
CA LEU A 128 -0.80 -10.47 10.30
C LEU A 128 -0.82 -12.01 10.50
N ASP A 129 0.21 -12.59 11.19
CA ASP A 129 0.31 -14.02 11.48
C ASP A 129 -0.79 -14.52 12.42
#